data_13ba496597919f65e04dcc4ed64d3f57
#
_entry.id   13ba496597919f65e04dcc4ed64d3f57
#
_cell.length_a   1.000
_cell.length_b   1.000
_cell.length_c   1.000
_cell.angle_alpha   90.00
_cell.angle_beta   90.00
_cell.angle_gamma   90.00
#
_symmetry.space_group_name_H-M   'P 1'
#
loop_
_entity.id
_entity.type
_entity.pdbx_description
1 polymer ?
#
loop_
_entity_poly.entity_id
_entity_poly.type
_entity_poly.pdbx_seq_one_letter_code
_entity_poly.pdbx_strand_id
1 'polypeptide(L)'
;MEKTEVKFGEWIENGFNLYKANFGPLVLASLIAVVLGAVTVGILAGPLMAGLVLITMEILDKKEPEPSGGSVFRGFDYFLNSFLFVMGWGVAILLASLIVGWIPCIGQLAALFLIYAAQAFLMFGLFLIVDKEMDFWPASIESINTVKSNFWLFLAFAVVAAIIGSVGAIACGIGIIFTIPIQACILAVAYRDVFNGIRAPDIPDVPPTEDTPSSDQPIQPE
;
A
#
# COMPACT_ATOMS: atom_id res chain seq x y z
N MET A 1 -14.22 -9.08 20.33
CA MET A 1 -13.59 -8.38 19.19
C MET A 1 -14.45 -8.67 17.98
N GLU A 2 -15.06 -7.63 17.43
CA GLU A 2 -15.81 -7.71 16.19
C GLU A 2 -14.87 -8.11 15.08
N LYS A 3 -15.23 -9.11 14.26
CA LYS A 3 -14.39 -9.54 13.15
C LYS A 3 -14.40 -8.43 12.11
N THR A 4 -13.26 -7.82 11.86
CA THR A 4 -13.11 -6.84 10.77
C THR A 4 -13.44 -7.53 9.44
N GLU A 5 -14.43 -7.02 8.72
CA GLU A 5 -14.81 -7.56 7.41
C GLU A 5 -13.76 -7.17 6.39
N VAL A 6 -13.15 -8.16 5.74
CA VAL A 6 -12.10 -7.91 4.73
C VAL A 6 -12.74 -7.90 3.34
N LYS A 7 -12.91 -6.73 2.77
CA LYS A 7 -13.53 -6.51 1.45
C LYS A 7 -12.49 -6.52 0.32
N PHE A 8 -11.90 -7.67 0.13
CA PHE A 8 -10.75 -7.90 -0.73
C PHE A 8 -10.85 -7.28 -2.13
N GLY A 9 -11.97 -7.55 -2.83
CA GLY A 9 -12.18 -7.07 -4.20
C GLY A 9 -12.37 -5.56 -4.26
N GLU A 10 -13.18 -5.01 -3.36
CA GLU A 10 -13.47 -3.58 -3.29
C GLU A 10 -12.21 -2.76 -3.00
N TRP A 11 -11.35 -3.22 -2.10
CA TRP A 11 -10.10 -2.52 -1.76
C TRP A 11 -9.13 -2.45 -2.92
N ILE A 12 -9.00 -3.56 -3.69
CA ILE A 12 -8.13 -3.61 -4.87
C ILE A 12 -8.68 -2.71 -5.98
N GLU A 13 -9.97 -2.83 -6.27
CA GLU A 13 -10.63 -2.05 -7.33
C GLU A 13 -10.57 -0.54 -7.03
N ASN A 14 -10.98 -0.14 -5.83
CA ASN A 14 -10.96 1.26 -5.41
C ASN A 14 -9.54 1.82 -5.34
N GLY A 15 -8.58 1.05 -4.86
CA GLY A 15 -7.17 1.45 -4.86
C GLY A 15 -6.61 1.66 -6.26
N PHE A 16 -6.99 0.79 -7.21
CA PHE A 16 -6.56 0.93 -8.59
C PHE A 16 -7.23 2.12 -9.30
N ASN A 17 -8.51 2.38 -9.02
CA ASN A 17 -9.21 3.56 -9.52
C ASN A 17 -8.63 4.86 -8.95
N LEU A 18 -8.30 4.88 -7.65
CA LEU A 18 -7.61 6.00 -7.01
C LEU A 18 -6.27 6.30 -7.69
N TYR A 19 -5.49 5.26 -7.95
CA TYR A 19 -4.21 5.37 -8.66
C TYR A 19 -4.39 5.94 -10.07
N LYS A 20 -5.34 5.42 -10.87
CA LYS A 20 -5.58 5.90 -12.23
C LYS A 20 -5.99 7.37 -12.26
N ALA A 21 -6.88 7.78 -11.34
CA ALA A 21 -7.35 9.16 -11.26
C ALA A 21 -6.23 10.15 -10.91
N ASN A 22 -5.21 9.69 -10.16
CA ASN A 22 -4.13 10.55 -9.64
C ASN A 22 -2.74 10.06 -10.08
N PHE A 23 -2.63 9.54 -11.29
CA PHE A 23 -1.42 8.91 -11.81
C PHE A 23 -0.18 9.83 -11.73
N GLY A 24 -0.30 11.08 -12.17
CA GLY A 24 0.82 12.03 -12.25
C GLY A 24 1.52 12.29 -10.91
N PRO A 25 0.82 12.83 -9.91
CA PRO A 25 1.38 13.08 -8.58
C PRO A 25 1.95 11.83 -7.90
N LEU A 26 1.26 10.68 -8.00
CA LEU A 26 1.66 9.43 -7.38
C LEU A 26 2.91 8.82 -8.01
N VAL A 27 3.01 8.83 -9.33
CA VAL A 27 4.20 8.32 -10.05
C VAL A 27 5.39 9.24 -9.80
N LEU A 28 5.19 10.56 -9.78
CA LEU A 28 6.27 11.49 -9.47
C LEU A 28 6.78 11.32 -8.05
N ALA A 29 5.88 11.17 -7.08
CA ALA A 29 6.25 10.91 -5.67
C ALA A 29 7.02 9.59 -5.53
N SER A 30 6.58 8.53 -6.20
CA SER A 30 7.26 7.23 -6.16
C SER A 30 8.61 7.26 -6.88
N LEU A 31 8.72 7.99 -7.99
CA LEU A 31 10.00 8.21 -8.68
C LEU A 31 11.02 8.87 -7.75
N ILE A 32 10.62 9.95 -7.07
CA ILE A 32 11.48 10.63 -6.09
C ILE A 32 11.87 9.67 -4.96
N ALA A 33 10.89 8.92 -4.42
CA ALA A 33 11.14 7.99 -3.33
C ALA A 33 12.10 6.86 -3.73
N VAL A 34 11.95 6.28 -4.92
CA VAL A 34 12.80 5.20 -5.42
C VAL A 34 14.22 5.72 -5.68
N VAL A 35 14.38 6.87 -6.36
CA VAL A 35 15.69 7.43 -6.68
C VAL A 35 16.45 7.81 -5.42
N LEU A 36 15.82 8.56 -4.51
CA LEU A 36 16.47 8.97 -3.26
C LEU A 36 16.69 7.79 -2.32
N GLY A 37 15.77 6.84 -2.27
CA GLY A 37 15.94 5.60 -1.52
C GLY A 37 17.14 4.79 -2.02
N ALA A 38 17.32 4.68 -3.33
CA ALA A 38 18.45 3.98 -3.93
C ALA A 38 19.78 4.71 -3.66
N VAL A 39 19.84 6.02 -3.84
CA VAL A 39 21.04 6.83 -3.59
C VAL A 39 21.48 6.77 -2.12
N THR A 40 20.53 6.70 -1.19
CA THR A 40 20.81 6.64 0.25
C THR A 40 20.91 5.22 0.81
N VAL A 41 20.97 4.21 -0.08
CA VAL A 41 21.03 2.78 0.29
C VAL A 41 19.91 2.41 1.27
N GLY A 42 18.71 2.97 1.05
CA GLY A 42 17.51 2.70 1.84
C GLY A 42 17.37 3.49 3.15
N ILE A 43 18.35 4.29 3.56
CA ILE A 43 18.26 5.08 4.82
C ILE A 43 17.02 6.00 4.82
N LEU A 44 16.73 6.62 3.69
CA LEU A 44 15.57 7.49 3.54
C LEU A 44 14.27 6.76 3.14
N ALA A 45 14.30 5.42 3.04
CA ALA A 45 13.12 4.66 2.64
C ALA A 45 11.93 4.88 3.60
N GLY A 46 12.16 4.92 4.91
CA GLY A 46 11.14 5.17 5.92
C GLY A 46 10.37 6.49 5.69
N PRO A 47 11.04 7.65 5.76
CA PRO A 47 10.38 8.94 5.57
C PRO A 47 9.80 9.12 4.16
N LEU A 48 10.43 8.60 3.12
CA LEU A 48 9.91 8.69 1.75
C LEU A 48 8.64 7.84 1.56
N MET A 49 8.59 6.65 2.16
CA MET A 49 7.38 5.84 2.18
C MET A 49 6.27 6.49 3.01
N ALA A 50 6.62 7.11 4.16
CA ALA A 50 5.66 7.90 4.94
C ALA A 50 5.08 9.07 4.12
N GLY A 51 5.90 9.76 3.34
CA GLY A 51 5.45 10.81 2.43
C GLY A 51 4.52 10.30 1.33
N LEU A 52 4.80 9.12 0.76
CA LEU A 52 3.93 8.49 -0.23
C LEU A 52 2.58 8.09 0.40
N VAL A 53 2.59 7.54 1.61
CA VAL A 53 1.37 7.24 2.39
C VAL A 53 0.57 8.52 2.63
N LEU A 54 1.23 9.61 3.07
CA LEU A 54 0.58 10.91 3.29
C LEU A 54 -0.14 11.41 2.02
N ILE A 55 0.56 11.43 0.89
CA ILE A 55 -0.01 11.83 -0.41
C ILE A 55 -1.23 10.97 -0.75
N THR A 56 -1.11 9.65 -0.61
CA THR A 56 -2.18 8.71 -0.95
C THR A 56 -3.42 8.94 -0.08
N MET A 57 -3.21 9.22 1.20
CA MET A 57 -4.31 9.51 2.14
C MET A 57 -4.95 10.86 1.89
N GLU A 58 -4.15 11.91 1.59
CA GLU A 58 -4.67 13.24 1.23
C GLU A 58 -5.51 13.20 -0.05
N ILE A 59 -5.08 12.42 -1.04
CA ILE A 59 -5.86 12.18 -2.27
C ILE A 59 -7.17 11.46 -1.96
N LEU A 60 -7.11 10.39 -1.16
CA LEU A 60 -8.29 9.62 -0.76
C LEU A 60 -9.30 10.47 0.00
N ASP A 61 -8.81 11.35 0.88
CA ASP A 61 -9.61 12.28 1.67
C ASP A 61 -10.05 13.54 0.90
N LYS A 62 -9.67 13.67 -0.39
CA LYS A 62 -9.95 14.83 -1.26
C LYS A 62 -9.54 16.16 -0.63
N LYS A 63 -8.38 16.19 0.01
CA LYS A 63 -7.85 17.43 0.62
C LYS A 63 -7.45 18.46 -0.43
N GLU A 64 -7.82 19.70 -0.20
CA GLU A 64 -7.35 20.83 -1.00
C GLU A 64 -6.30 21.65 -0.23
N PRO A 65 -5.23 22.14 -0.91
CA PRO A 65 -4.91 21.94 -2.32
C PRO A 65 -4.47 20.50 -2.62
N GLU A 66 -4.72 20.03 -3.85
CA GLU A 66 -4.32 18.70 -4.29
C GLU A 66 -2.83 18.44 -4.03
N PRO A 67 -2.45 17.31 -3.42
CA PRO A 67 -1.06 17.02 -3.12
C PRO A 67 -0.25 16.85 -4.42
N SER A 68 0.90 17.49 -4.46
CA SER A 68 1.85 17.36 -5.56
C SER A 68 2.83 16.20 -5.29
N GLY A 69 3.52 15.71 -6.35
CA GLY A 69 4.57 14.70 -6.15
C GLY A 69 5.70 15.16 -5.20
N GLY A 70 5.94 16.48 -5.09
CA GLY A 70 6.90 17.05 -4.15
C GLY A 70 6.46 16.94 -2.67
N SER A 71 5.17 16.73 -2.40
CA SER A 71 4.66 16.52 -1.04
C SER A 71 5.24 15.27 -0.36
N VAL A 72 5.94 14.39 -1.10
CA VAL A 72 6.65 13.24 -0.54
C VAL A 72 7.66 13.64 0.55
N PHE A 73 8.24 14.85 0.44
CA PHE A 73 9.17 15.36 1.45
C PHE A 73 8.51 15.69 2.79
N ARG A 74 7.20 15.85 2.88
CA ARG A 74 6.49 16.01 4.15
C ARG A 74 6.53 14.75 5.02
N GLY A 75 6.85 13.60 4.45
CA GLY A 75 7.14 12.40 5.22
C GLY A 75 8.36 12.52 6.14
N PHE A 76 9.23 13.53 5.94
CA PHE A 76 10.33 13.83 6.84
C PHE A 76 9.87 14.40 8.19
N ASP A 77 8.65 14.90 8.31
CA ASP A 77 8.05 15.30 9.58
C ASP A 77 7.90 14.07 10.53
N TYR A 78 7.79 12.88 9.94
CA TYR A 78 7.69 11.60 10.64
C TYR A 78 9.00 10.79 10.59
N PHE A 79 10.15 11.47 10.36
CA PHE A 79 11.43 10.81 10.07
C PHE A 79 11.77 9.70 11.08
N LEU A 80 11.80 10.02 12.37
CA LEU A 80 12.27 9.08 13.39
C LEU A 80 11.38 7.83 13.45
N ASN A 81 10.07 8.02 13.54
CA ASN A 81 9.12 6.93 13.68
C ASN A 81 9.02 6.07 12.42
N SER A 82 9.03 6.68 11.22
CA SER A 82 9.01 5.96 9.96
C SER A 82 10.33 5.24 9.67
N PHE A 83 11.46 5.86 10.01
CA PHE A 83 12.77 5.24 9.90
C PHE A 83 12.89 4.02 10.82
N LEU A 84 12.54 4.18 12.12
CA LEU A 84 12.57 3.07 13.09
C LEU A 84 11.60 1.95 12.68
N PHE A 85 10.44 2.31 12.14
CA PHE A 85 9.47 1.33 11.68
C PHE A 85 10.00 0.52 10.50
N VAL A 86 10.43 1.17 9.43
CA VAL A 86 10.88 0.49 8.19
C VAL A 86 12.22 -0.21 8.41
N MET A 87 13.20 0.48 8.99
CA MET A 87 14.55 -0.05 9.17
C MET A 87 14.61 -1.04 10.33
N GLY A 88 13.98 -0.73 11.46
CA GLY A 88 13.97 -1.60 12.63
C GLY A 88 13.28 -2.94 12.34
N TRP A 89 12.07 -2.91 11.81
CA TRP A 89 11.36 -4.14 11.42
C TRP A 89 12.01 -4.82 10.23
N GLY A 90 12.53 -4.06 9.25
CA GLY A 90 13.27 -4.62 8.11
C GLY A 90 14.47 -5.45 8.56
N VAL A 91 15.30 -4.91 9.46
CA VAL A 91 16.46 -5.62 10.03
C VAL A 91 16.01 -6.81 10.89
N ALA A 92 14.99 -6.65 11.73
CA ALA A 92 14.48 -7.73 12.56
C ALA A 92 13.97 -8.91 11.73
N ILE A 93 13.18 -8.63 10.68
CA ILE A 93 12.66 -9.65 9.77
C ILE A 93 13.79 -10.32 8.98
N LEU A 94 14.77 -9.54 8.52
CA LEU A 94 15.94 -10.06 7.82
C LEU A 94 16.73 -11.03 8.69
N LEU A 95 17.07 -10.64 9.92
CA LEU A 95 17.80 -11.49 10.86
C LEU A 95 17.02 -12.75 11.20
N ALA A 96 15.71 -12.63 11.48
CA ALA A 96 14.85 -13.78 11.77
C ALA A 96 14.77 -14.73 10.56
N SER A 97 14.64 -14.20 9.34
CA SER A 97 14.58 -15.01 8.12
C SER A 97 15.89 -15.71 7.81
N LEU A 98 17.04 -15.10 8.11
CA LEU A 98 18.36 -15.73 7.97
C LEU A 98 18.53 -16.89 8.94
N ILE A 99 18.12 -16.71 10.21
CA ILE A 99 18.20 -17.77 11.23
C ILE A 99 17.33 -18.96 10.85
N VAL A 100 16.07 -18.70 10.48
CA VAL A 100 15.12 -19.74 10.07
C VAL A 100 15.54 -20.38 8.75
N GLY A 101 16.01 -19.59 7.79
CA GLY A 101 16.45 -20.05 6.47
C GLY A 101 17.66 -20.96 6.47
N TRP A 102 18.43 -20.98 7.58
CA TRP A 102 19.58 -21.88 7.74
C TRP A 102 19.19 -23.37 7.77
N ILE A 103 17.93 -23.69 8.08
CA ILE A 103 17.43 -25.07 8.09
C ILE A 103 17.15 -25.50 6.63
N PRO A 104 17.85 -26.56 6.12
CA PRO A 104 17.69 -26.96 4.72
C PRO A 104 16.26 -27.43 4.42
N CYS A 105 15.75 -27.07 3.25
CA CYS A 105 14.43 -27.37 2.68
C CYS A 105 13.24 -26.73 3.41
N ILE A 106 13.02 -27.01 4.68
CA ILE A 106 11.89 -26.51 5.46
C ILE A 106 12.09 -25.04 5.87
N GLY A 107 13.32 -24.67 6.20
CA GLY A 107 13.64 -23.32 6.67
C GLY A 107 13.38 -22.25 5.62
N GLN A 108 13.62 -22.52 4.36
CA GLN A 108 13.37 -21.56 3.27
C GLN A 108 11.87 -21.25 3.11
N LEU A 109 11.01 -22.28 3.17
CA LEU A 109 9.55 -22.10 3.15
C LEU A 109 9.06 -21.38 4.41
N ALA A 110 9.62 -21.72 5.57
CA ALA A 110 9.26 -21.07 6.82
C ALA A 110 9.73 -19.61 6.85
N ALA A 111 10.91 -19.29 6.32
CA ALA A 111 11.39 -17.91 6.19
C ALA A 111 10.51 -17.10 5.24
N LEU A 112 10.10 -17.68 4.12
CA LEU A 112 9.16 -17.03 3.19
C LEU A 112 7.82 -16.73 3.87
N PHE A 113 7.25 -17.70 4.58
CA PHE A 113 6.04 -17.50 5.36
C PHE A 113 6.19 -16.41 6.43
N LEU A 114 7.34 -16.40 7.14
CA LEU A 114 7.66 -15.40 8.16
C LEU A 114 7.66 -13.99 7.56
N ILE A 115 8.28 -13.80 6.39
CA ILE A 115 8.34 -12.49 5.70
C ILE A 115 6.93 -12.00 5.36
N TYR A 116 6.10 -12.83 4.74
CA TYR A 116 4.74 -12.43 4.37
C TYR A 116 3.83 -12.24 5.58
N ALA A 117 3.97 -13.07 6.62
CA ALA A 117 3.23 -12.90 7.87
C ALA A 117 3.62 -11.58 8.57
N ALA A 118 4.91 -11.26 8.63
CA ALA A 118 5.37 -10.00 9.18
C ALA A 118 4.88 -8.80 8.37
N GLN A 119 4.92 -8.86 7.04
CA GLN A 119 4.35 -7.84 6.18
C GLN A 119 2.84 -7.65 6.43
N ALA A 120 2.08 -8.74 6.56
CA ALA A 120 0.66 -8.66 6.88
C ALA A 120 0.42 -7.97 8.22
N PHE A 121 1.17 -8.35 9.27
CA PHE A 121 1.04 -7.74 10.60
C PHE A 121 1.41 -6.26 10.65
N LEU A 122 2.32 -5.81 9.82
CA LEU A 122 2.87 -4.45 9.85
C LEU A 122 2.28 -3.54 8.76
N MET A 123 1.40 -4.05 7.89
CA MET A 123 0.95 -3.32 6.70
C MET A 123 0.25 -1.99 6.99
N PHE A 124 -0.39 -1.86 8.15
CA PHE A 124 -1.06 -0.61 8.56
C PHE A 124 -0.20 0.28 9.46
N GLY A 125 0.97 -0.20 9.93
CA GLY A 125 1.78 0.52 10.91
C GLY A 125 2.24 1.88 10.41
N LEU A 126 2.71 1.98 9.16
CA LEU A 126 3.15 3.24 8.57
C LEU A 126 1.98 4.23 8.39
N PHE A 127 0.78 3.74 8.08
CA PHE A 127 -0.44 4.57 8.01
C PHE A 127 -0.82 5.13 9.38
N LEU A 128 -0.70 4.32 10.45
CA LEU A 128 -0.96 4.75 11.82
C LEU A 128 0.05 5.81 12.31
N ILE A 129 1.31 5.70 11.89
CA ILE A 129 2.34 6.72 12.19
C ILE A 129 1.98 8.05 11.53
N VAL A 130 1.54 8.03 10.27
CA VAL A 130 1.26 9.25 9.49
C VAL A 130 -0.10 9.85 9.84
N ASP A 131 -1.14 9.04 9.97
CA ASP A 131 -2.53 9.50 10.17
C ASP A 131 -2.85 9.84 11.62
N LYS A 132 -2.37 9.02 12.56
CA LYS A 132 -2.63 9.19 14.00
C LYS A 132 -1.42 9.71 14.78
N GLU A 133 -0.34 10.08 14.09
CA GLU A 133 0.90 10.59 14.69
C GLU A 133 1.44 9.68 15.81
N MET A 134 1.24 8.36 15.64
CA MET A 134 1.66 7.38 16.64
C MET A 134 3.15 7.11 16.54
N ASP A 135 3.79 6.82 17.68
CA ASP A 135 5.14 6.30 17.69
C ASP A 135 5.22 4.93 17.03
N PHE A 136 6.41 4.57 16.54
CA PHE A 136 6.62 3.32 15.78
C PHE A 136 6.16 2.06 16.52
N TRP A 137 6.35 2.01 17.86
CA TRP A 137 6.02 0.84 18.65
C TRP A 137 4.51 0.67 18.90
N PRO A 138 3.77 1.69 19.41
CA PRO A 138 2.31 1.64 19.48
C PRO A 138 1.64 1.38 18.13
N ALA A 139 2.11 2.02 17.05
CA ALA A 139 1.61 1.80 15.70
C ALA A 139 1.78 0.34 15.24
N SER A 140 2.92 -0.27 15.56
CA SER A 140 3.17 -1.69 15.27
C SER A 140 2.21 -2.60 16.03
N ILE A 141 2.01 -2.37 17.33
CA ILE A 141 1.11 -3.17 18.17
C ILE A 141 -0.33 -3.05 17.67
N GLU A 142 -0.80 -1.84 17.34
CA GLU A 142 -2.16 -1.60 16.85
C GLU A 142 -2.40 -2.30 15.52
N SER A 143 -1.45 -2.21 14.58
CA SER A 143 -1.50 -2.93 13.30
C SER A 143 -1.57 -4.45 13.53
N ILE A 144 -0.73 -5.00 14.40
CA ILE A 144 -0.72 -6.42 14.74
C ILE A 144 -2.07 -6.85 15.35
N ASN A 145 -2.63 -6.09 16.28
CA ASN A 145 -3.89 -6.42 16.94
C ASN A 145 -5.06 -6.43 15.96
N THR A 146 -5.07 -5.48 15.04
CA THR A 146 -6.08 -5.40 13.98
C THR A 146 -6.01 -6.61 13.05
N VAL A 147 -4.82 -6.94 12.56
CA VAL A 147 -4.61 -8.05 11.64
C VAL A 147 -4.89 -9.41 12.30
N LYS A 148 -4.56 -9.56 13.60
CA LYS A 148 -4.85 -10.79 14.35
C LYS A 148 -6.34 -11.16 14.36
N SER A 149 -7.25 -10.17 14.28
CA SER A 149 -8.69 -10.43 14.31
C SER A 149 -9.15 -11.32 13.14
N ASN A 150 -8.48 -11.24 11.99
CA ASN A 150 -8.79 -11.99 10.77
C ASN A 150 -7.53 -12.35 9.96
N PHE A 151 -6.53 -12.91 10.66
CA PHE A 151 -5.16 -13.10 10.16
C PHE A 151 -5.08 -13.71 8.75
N TRP A 152 -5.82 -14.78 8.46
CA TRP A 152 -5.71 -15.48 7.17
C TRP A 152 -6.17 -14.62 5.99
N LEU A 153 -7.21 -13.82 6.19
CA LEU A 153 -7.70 -12.93 5.14
C LEU A 153 -6.75 -11.76 4.91
N PHE A 154 -6.22 -11.16 6.00
CA PHE A 154 -5.21 -10.10 5.87
C PHE A 154 -3.89 -10.62 5.30
N LEU A 155 -3.48 -11.85 5.63
CA LEU A 155 -2.31 -12.49 5.03
C LEU A 155 -2.51 -12.66 3.52
N ALA A 156 -3.66 -13.21 3.10
CA ALA A 156 -3.97 -13.35 1.68
C ALA A 156 -3.98 -12.00 0.96
N PHE A 157 -4.56 -10.97 1.57
CA PHE A 157 -4.57 -9.61 1.04
C PHE A 157 -3.16 -9.03 0.92
N ALA A 158 -2.33 -9.17 1.97
CA ALA A 158 -0.94 -8.70 1.95
C ALA A 158 -0.10 -9.39 0.86
N VAL A 159 -0.31 -10.71 0.66
CA VAL A 159 0.36 -11.47 -0.40
C VAL A 159 -0.05 -10.95 -1.78
N VAL A 160 -1.34 -10.72 -2.02
CA VAL A 160 -1.82 -10.18 -3.31
C VAL A 160 -1.31 -8.76 -3.53
N ALA A 161 -1.38 -7.89 -2.52
CA ALA A 161 -0.83 -6.54 -2.61
C ALA A 161 0.69 -6.54 -2.88
N ALA A 162 1.42 -7.47 -2.24
CA ALA A 162 2.85 -7.65 -2.48
C ALA A 162 3.15 -8.15 -3.90
N ILE A 163 2.35 -9.07 -4.44
CA ILE A 163 2.48 -9.55 -5.83
C ILE A 163 2.27 -8.38 -6.79
N ILE A 164 1.21 -7.57 -6.60
CA ILE A 164 0.93 -6.38 -7.42
C ILE A 164 2.13 -5.41 -7.35
N GLY A 165 2.64 -5.14 -6.16
CA GLY A 165 3.82 -4.29 -5.97
C GLY A 165 5.10 -4.84 -6.60
N SER A 166 5.28 -6.16 -6.62
CA SER A 166 6.50 -6.81 -7.12
C SER A 166 6.52 -7.03 -8.64
N VAL A 167 5.37 -6.99 -9.33
CA VAL A 167 5.30 -7.12 -10.79
C VAL A 167 6.21 -6.11 -11.49
N GLY A 168 6.30 -4.90 -10.95
CA GLY A 168 7.19 -3.87 -11.48
C GLY A 168 8.68 -4.19 -11.38
N ALA A 169 9.09 -5.01 -10.42
CA ALA A 169 10.48 -5.43 -10.27
C ALA A 169 10.94 -6.34 -11.43
N ILE A 170 10.02 -7.14 -11.99
CA ILE A 170 10.28 -8.03 -13.14
C ILE A 170 10.58 -7.20 -14.40
N ALA A 171 9.99 -6.02 -14.54
CA ALA A 171 10.25 -5.09 -15.66
C ALA A 171 11.52 -4.25 -15.43
N CYS A 172 12.66 -4.91 -15.18
CA CYS A 172 14.00 -4.30 -15.01
C CYS A 172 14.09 -3.22 -13.91
N GLY A 173 13.26 -3.31 -12.86
CA GLY A 173 13.28 -2.35 -11.75
C GLY A 173 12.56 -1.01 -12.01
N ILE A 174 12.46 -0.56 -13.26
CA ILE A 174 11.77 0.70 -13.60
C ILE A 174 10.27 0.59 -13.30
N GLY A 175 9.68 -0.59 -13.47
CA GLY A 175 8.28 -0.84 -13.16
C GLY A 175 7.91 -0.62 -11.69
N ILE A 176 8.87 -0.67 -10.78
CA ILE A 176 8.66 -0.42 -9.34
C ILE A 176 8.05 0.97 -9.10
N ILE A 177 8.49 1.97 -9.89
CA ILE A 177 7.99 3.35 -9.79
C ILE A 177 6.48 3.41 -10.03
N PHE A 178 5.95 2.52 -10.84
CA PHE A 178 4.52 2.44 -11.17
C PHE A 178 3.75 1.53 -10.20
N THR A 179 4.37 0.47 -9.70
CA THR A 179 3.66 -0.52 -8.87
C THR A 179 3.65 -0.18 -7.38
N ILE A 180 4.64 0.52 -6.85
CA ILE A 180 4.64 1.01 -5.46
C ILE A 180 3.41 1.89 -5.16
N PRO A 181 3.09 2.92 -5.96
CA PRO A 181 1.93 3.75 -5.66
C PRO A 181 0.60 3.01 -5.82
N ILE A 182 0.50 2.00 -6.70
CA ILE A 182 -0.69 1.14 -6.77
C ILE A 182 -0.88 0.42 -5.44
N GLN A 183 0.18 -0.21 -4.93
CA GLN A 183 0.14 -0.90 -3.64
C GLN A 183 -0.22 0.06 -2.49
N ALA A 184 0.36 1.27 -2.48
CA ALA A 184 0.06 2.28 -1.47
C ALA A 184 -1.42 2.70 -1.52
N CYS A 185 -2.02 2.89 -2.70
CA CYS A 185 -3.44 3.20 -2.87
C CYS A 185 -4.34 2.07 -2.35
N ILE A 186 -4.03 0.82 -2.70
CA ILE A 186 -4.79 -0.35 -2.24
C ILE A 186 -4.75 -0.44 -0.70
N LEU A 187 -3.59 -0.26 -0.09
CA LEU A 187 -3.42 -0.29 1.35
C LEU A 187 -4.07 0.92 2.04
N ALA A 188 -4.07 2.11 1.42
CA ALA A 188 -4.74 3.29 1.96
C ALA A 188 -6.26 3.11 2.03
N VAL A 189 -6.86 2.56 0.97
CA VAL A 189 -8.29 2.23 0.95
C VAL A 189 -8.63 1.21 2.02
N ALA A 190 -7.84 0.14 2.14
CA ALA A 190 -8.02 -0.88 3.18
C ALA A 190 -7.88 -0.28 4.60
N TYR A 191 -6.89 0.58 4.81
CA TYR A 191 -6.67 1.26 6.08
C TYR A 191 -7.88 2.12 6.49
N ARG A 192 -8.42 2.93 5.57
CA ARG A 192 -9.60 3.78 5.84
C ARG A 192 -10.84 2.96 6.17
N ASP A 193 -11.08 1.87 5.46
CA ASP A 193 -12.23 0.99 5.73
C ASP A 193 -12.12 0.31 7.10
N VAL A 194 -10.92 -0.13 7.47
CA VAL A 194 -10.66 -0.84 8.72
C VAL A 194 -10.65 0.06 9.96
N PHE A 195 -10.01 1.24 9.87
CA PHE A 195 -9.78 2.09 11.05
C PHE A 195 -10.78 3.24 11.22
N ASN A 196 -11.40 3.72 10.15
CA ASN A 196 -12.33 4.86 10.22
C ASN A 196 -13.78 4.48 9.99
N GLY A 197 -14.07 3.23 9.58
CA GLY A 197 -15.42 2.78 9.26
C GLY A 197 -16.07 3.57 8.12
N ILE A 198 -15.29 4.36 7.41
CA ILE A 198 -15.76 5.15 6.26
C ILE A 198 -15.75 4.20 5.07
N ARG A 199 -16.94 3.91 4.52
CA ARG A 199 -17.02 3.39 3.15
C ARG A 199 -16.14 4.24 2.28
N ALA A 200 -15.31 3.59 1.44
CA ALA A 200 -14.56 4.30 0.40
C ALA A 200 -15.50 5.33 -0.24
N PRO A 201 -15.12 6.62 -0.30
CA PRO A 201 -15.98 7.61 -0.90
C PRO A 201 -16.42 7.11 -2.27
N ASP A 202 -17.69 7.30 -2.62
CA ASP A 202 -18.20 6.98 -3.94
C ASP A 202 -17.26 7.61 -4.97
N ILE A 203 -16.33 6.82 -5.46
CA ILE A 203 -15.46 7.21 -6.58
C ILE A 203 -16.45 7.30 -7.74
N PRO A 204 -16.59 8.44 -8.41
CA PRO A 204 -17.51 8.55 -9.53
C PRO A 204 -17.24 7.42 -10.49
N ASP A 205 -18.26 6.62 -10.80
CA ASP A 205 -18.16 5.61 -11.84
C ASP A 205 -17.53 6.31 -13.06
N VAL A 206 -16.39 5.81 -13.49
CA VAL A 206 -15.81 6.21 -14.77
C VAL A 206 -16.91 5.89 -15.78
N PRO A 207 -17.47 6.90 -16.49
CA PRO A 207 -18.52 6.62 -17.45
C PRO A 207 -18.02 5.53 -18.39
N PRO A 208 -18.87 4.53 -18.72
CA PRO A 208 -18.48 3.48 -19.65
C PRO A 208 -17.93 4.16 -20.90
N THR A 209 -16.76 3.77 -21.33
CA THR A 209 -16.21 4.20 -22.61
C THR A 209 -17.26 3.95 -23.66
N GLU A 210 -17.77 5.04 -24.25
CA GLU A 210 -18.68 5.02 -25.41
C GLU A 210 -17.97 4.42 -26.62
N ASP A 211 -17.78 3.11 -26.66
CA ASP A 211 -17.33 2.39 -27.83
C ASP A 211 -17.93 0.97 -27.86
N THR A 212 -19.24 0.93 -27.92
CA THR A 212 -19.94 -0.21 -28.51
C THR A 212 -21.16 0.33 -29.29
N PRO A 213 -21.12 0.27 -30.63
CA PRO A 213 -22.33 0.58 -31.41
C PRO A 213 -23.39 -0.47 -31.06
N SER A 214 -24.47 -0.02 -30.45
CA SER A 214 -25.66 -0.85 -30.20
C SER A 214 -26.26 -1.34 -31.53
N SER A 215 -26.10 -2.62 -31.78
CA SER A 215 -26.67 -3.32 -32.94
C SER A 215 -28.13 -3.70 -32.72
N ASP A 216 -28.95 -2.78 -32.16
CA ASP A 216 -30.40 -2.99 -32.06
C ASP A 216 -31.17 -1.74 -32.48
N GLN A 217 -31.11 -1.45 -33.78
CA GLN A 217 -32.17 -0.67 -34.43
C GLN A 217 -33.05 -1.61 -35.24
N PRO A 218 -34.34 -1.73 -34.92
CA PRO A 218 -35.28 -2.45 -35.77
C PRO A 218 -35.50 -1.70 -37.08
N ILE A 219 -35.29 -2.40 -38.19
CA ILE A 219 -35.59 -1.97 -39.55
C ILE A 219 -37.08 -1.76 -39.62
N GLN A 220 -37.53 -0.53 -39.88
CA GLN A 220 -38.91 -0.26 -40.27
C GLN A 220 -39.04 -0.52 -41.76
N PRO A 221 -40.04 -1.31 -42.22
CA PRO A 221 -40.33 -1.46 -43.64
C PRO A 221 -41.17 -0.29 -44.12
N GLU A 222 -40.87 0.21 -45.34
CA GLU A 222 -41.71 1.06 -46.14
C GLU A 222 -43.03 0.40 -46.57
#